data_7bf43de55dcdcec68c654bce458c207c
#
_entry.id   7bf43de55dcdcec68c654bce458c207c
#
_cell.length_a   1.000
_cell.length_b   1.000
_cell.length_c   1.000
_cell.angle_alpha   90.00
_cell.angle_beta   90.00
_cell.angle_gamma   90.00
#
_symmetry.space_group_name_H-M   'P 1'
#
loop_
_entity.id
_entity.type
_entity.pdbx_description
1 polymer ?
#
loop_
_entity_poly.entity_id
_entity_poly.type
_entity_poly.pdbx_seq_one_letter_code
_entity_poly.pdbx_strand_id
1 'polypeptide(L)'
;MKKTFFVPVLIVAVFTGLSSCQKDTSGEQDSVQQAIISNTFETVSNDIFKTLIYSVIAVNDSLYHPNDSNNFRLNDPCITCNLNSADTLSWPKTLHMTFPAGGCQCADGVSRAGELTIEIPGPAWPLNAEFNVTFNNYTVASAVVSGFKHINITDTENFSFTDSTYLVSASVNPSGQWSAMHYCQWVQGHTTPANITDDLFIYGGNASYESSIDVAEGISFRVTIVDALQFANFCYWIGSGKTEINSPGHSITTLTYPDSCLNQAVLCVDNKFQTITF
;
A
#
# COMPACT_ATOMS: atom_id res chain seq x y z
N MET A 1 82.86 -39.31 -23.46
CA MET A 1 81.79 -38.47 -24.02
C MET A 1 80.45 -39.11 -23.67
N LYS A 2 79.75 -38.60 -22.65
CA LYS A 2 78.42 -39.04 -22.22
C LYS A 2 77.35 -38.20 -22.93
N LYS A 3 76.54 -38.80 -23.73
CA LYS A 3 75.41 -38.16 -24.41
C LYS A 3 74.20 -38.22 -23.45
N THR A 4 73.73 -37.07 -22.99
CA THR A 4 72.53 -36.91 -22.18
C THR A 4 71.35 -36.75 -23.12
N PHE A 5 70.37 -37.61 -23.03
CA PHE A 5 69.09 -37.54 -23.77
C PHE A 5 68.12 -36.72 -22.91
N PHE A 6 67.66 -35.59 -23.44
CA PHE A 6 66.57 -34.81 -22.87
C PHE A 6 65.24 -35.34 -23.46
N VAL A 7 64.37 -35.83 -22.59
CA VAL A 7 63.00 -36.19 -22.95
C VAL A 7 62.11 -34.98 -22.59
N PRO A 8 61.38 -34.39 -23.55
CA PRO A 8 60.41 -33.34 -23.23
C PRO A 8 59.17 -33.95 -22.64
N VAL A 9 58.82 -33.60 -21.41
CA VAL A 9 57.57 -33.94 -20.76
C VAL A 9 56.50 -32.99 -21.31
N LEU A 10 55.56 -33.52 -22.07
CA LEU A 10 54.41 -32.81 -22.60
C LEU A 10 53.35 -32.74 -21.50
N ILE A 11 53.22 -31.56 -20.84
CA ILE A 11 52.15 -31.30 -19.87
C ILE A 11 50.88 -30.96 -20.64
N VAL A 12 49.98 -31.94 -20.76
CA VAL A 12 48.62 -31.74 -21.26
C VAL A 12 47.81 -31.12 -20.10
N ALA A 13 47.61 -29.81 -20.15
CA ALA A 13 46.68 -29.11 -19.26
C ALA A 13 45.23 -29.43 -19.66
N VAL A 14 44.61 -30.35 -18.92
CA VAL A 14 43.18 -30.61 -19.02
C VAL A 14 42.45 -29.45 -18.39
N PHE A 15 41.99 -28.48 -19.20
CA PHE A 15 41.02 -27.49 -18.77
C PHE A 15 39.68 -28.19 -18.57
N THR A 16 39.38 -28.67 -17.39
CA THR A 16 38.02 -28.97 -16.96
C THR A 16 37.31 -27.64 -16.82
N GLY A 17 36.53 -27.30 -17.85
CA GLY A 17 35.59 -26.18 -17.79
C GLY A 17 34.59 -26.45 -16.65
N LEU A 18 34.82 -25.82 -15.53
CA LEU A 18 33.78 -25.60 -14.52
C LEU A 18 32.76 -24.66 -15.17
N SER A 19 31.79 -25.23 -15.89
CA SER A 19 30.53 -24.54 -16.13
C SER A 19 29.89 -24.39 -14.76
N SER A 20 30.21 -23.26 -14.07
CA SER A 20 29.44 -22.74 -12.99
C SER A 20 28.02 -22.56 -13.54
N CYS A 21 27.10 -23.44 -13.16
CA CYS A 21 25.68 -23.11 -13.21
C CYS A 21 25.51 -21.86 -12.40
N GLN A 22 25.54 -20.71 -13.06
CA GLN A 22 25.11 -19.46 -12.48
C GLN A 22 23.62 -19.67 -12.22
N LYS A 23 23.29 -19.98 -10.96
CA LYS A 23 21.91 -20.06 -10.48
C LYS A 23 21.26 -18.75 -10.85
N ASP A 24 20.17 -18.83 -11.57
CA ASP A 24 19.45 -17.66 -12.08
C ASP A 24 18.91 -16.87 -10.87
N THR A 25 19.72 -15.96 -10.35
CA THR A 25 19.40 -15.11 -9.18
C THR A 25 18.56 -13.89 -9.59
N SER A 26 18.46 -13.62 -10.89
CA SER A 26 17.71 -12.48 -11.41
C SER A 26 16.22 -12.62 -11.10
N GLY A 27 15.60 -13.76 -11.37
CA GLY A 27 14.17 -13.97 -11.11
C GLY A 27 13.78 -13.90 -9.63
N GLU A 28 14.67 -14.29 -8.72
CA GLU A 28 14.43 -14.18 -7.27
C GLU A 28 14.50 -12.71 -6.80
N GLN A 29 15.43 -11.93 -7.34
CA GLN A 29 15.56 -10.51 -7.03
C GLN A 29 14.37 -9.71 -7.57
N ASP A 30 13.88 -10.02 -8.77
CA ASP A 30 12.70 -9.38 -9.36
C ASP A 30 11.45 -9.66 -8.53
N SER A 31 11.27 -10.89 -8.02
CA SER A 31 10.15 -11.26 -7.14
C SER A 31 10.16 -10.49 -5.82
N VAL A 32 11.34 -10.28 -5.22
CA VAL A 32 11.48 -9.45 -4.01
C VAL A 32 11.11 -8.00 -4.29
N GLN A 33 11.56 -7.45 -5.42
CA GLN A 33 11.25 -6.07 -5.80
C GLN A 33 9.74 -5.89 -6.04
N GLN A 34 9.10 -6.80 -6.76
CA GLN A 34 7.65 -6.79 -6.98
C GLN A 34 6.87 -6.89 -5.68
N ALA A 35 7.33 -7.71 -4.73
CA ALA A 35 6.75 -7.84 -3.40
C ALA A 35 6.83 -6.53 -2.60
N ILE A 36 7.98 -5.86 -2.63
CA ILE A 36 8.18 -4.57 -1.96
C ILE A 36 7.26 -3.50 -2.57
N ILE A 37 7.20 -3.41 -3.90
CA ILE A 37 6.33 -2.47 -4.60
C ILE A 37 4.87 -2.73 -4.22
N SER A 38 4.41 -3.97 -4.36
CA SER A 38 3.03 -4.36 -4.04
C SER A 38 2.65 -4.00 -2.60
N ASN A 39 3.48 -4.38 -1.63
CA ASN A 39 3.22 -4.07 -0.22
C ASN A 39 3.19 -2.56 0.05
N THR A 40 4.09 -1.79 -0.56
CA THR A 40 4.13 -0.33 -0.37
C THR A 40 2.83 0.32 -0.86
N PHE A 41 2.35 -0.05 -2.06
CA PHE A 41 1.09 0.49 -2.57
C PHE A 41 -0.12 0.07 -1.73
N GLU A 42 -0.21 -1.20 -1.34
CA GLU A 42 -1.30 -1.70 -0.49
C GLU A 42 -1.32 -0.99 0.87
N THR A 43 -0.16 -0.84 1.50
CA THR A 43 -0.03 -0.16 2.80
C THR A 43 -0.42 1.32 2.70
N VAL A 44 0.07 2.03 1.68
CA VAL A 44 -0.29 3.45 1.44
C VAL A 44 -1.77 3.60 1.11
N SER A 45 -2.33 2.73 0.28
CA SER A 45 -3.75 2.74 -0.07
C SER A 45 -4.65 2.57 1.16
N ASN A 46 -4.29 1.64 2.06
CA ASN A 46 -5.00 1.41 3.31
C ASN A 46 -4.89 2.58 4.28
N ASP A 47 -3.72 3.19 4.38
CA ASP A 47 -3.50 4.36 5.21
C ASP A 47 -4.38 5.53 4.77
N ILE A 48 -4.42 5.81 3.47
CA ILE A 48 -5.30 6.82 2.89
C ILE A 48 -6.77 6.48 3.16
N PHE A 49 -7.18 5.22 2.96
CA PHE A 49 -8.55 4.77 3.23
C PHE A 49 -8.96 5.03 4.69
N LYS A 50 -8.16 4.62 5.67
CA LYS A 50 -8.42 4.87 7.11
C LYS A 50 -8.55 6.36 7.40
N THR A 51 -7.56 7.14 6.96
CA THR A 51 -7.54 8.60 7.14
C THR A 51 -8.81 9.25 6.63
N LEU A 52 -9.29 8.80 5.45
CA LEU A 52 -10.51 9.32 4.83
C LEU A 52 -11.77 8.95 5.59
N ILE A 53 -11.96 7.66 5.89
CA ILE A 53 -13.18 7.19 6.56
C ILE A 53 -13.37 7.89 7.88
N TYR A 54 -12.32 8.03 8.69
CA TYR A 54 -12.41 8.74 9.96
C TYR A 54 -12.69 10.22 9.80
N SER A 55 -12.11 10.86 8.79
CA SER A 55 -12.33 12.28 8.51
C SER A 55 -13.76 12.57 8.09
N VAL A 56 -14.30 11.72 7.22
CA VAL A 56 -15.69 11.89 6.75
C VAL A 56 -16.69 11.60 7.86
N ILE A 57 -16.46 10.59 8.70
CA ILE A 57 -17.29 10.33 9.88
C ILE A 57 -17.27 11.54 10.83
N ALA A 58 -16.09 12.07 11.13
CA ALA A 58 -15.97 13.22 12.04
C ALA A 58 -16.62 14.49 11.48
N VAL A 59 -16.52 14.74 10.17
CA VAL A 59 -17.24 15.85 9.53
C VAL A 59 -18.75 15.66 9.65
N ASN A 60 -19.26 14.46 9.39
CA ASN A 60 -20.66 14.17 9.53
C ASN A 60 -21.13 14.39 10.97
N ASP A 61 -20.40 13.90 11.96
CA ASP A 61 -20.72 14.07 13.37
C ASP A 61 -20.70 15.56 13.76
N SER A 62 -19.73 16.33 13.27
CA SER A 62 -19.66 17.77 13.54
C SER A 62 -20.82 18.56 12.92
N LEU A 63 -21.34 18.14 11.79
CA LEU A 63 -22.45 18.79 11.09
C LEU A 63 -23.81 18.46 11.72
N TYR A 64 -24.03 17.22 12.10
CA TYR A 64 -25.34 16.73 12.53
C TYR A 64 -25.43 16.52 14.05
N HIS A 65 -24.29 16.37 14.74
CA HIS A 65 -24.18 16.16 16.18
C HIS A 65 -23.13 17.09 16.81
N PRO A 66 -23.27 18.43 16.67
CA PRO A 66 -22.23 19.39 17.07
C PRO A 66 -21.94 19.42 18.57
N ASN A 67 -22.81 18.84 19.41
CA ASN A 67 -22.65 18.76 20.85
C ASN A 67 -22.06 17.41 21.33
N ASP A 68 -21.85 16.46 20.45
CA ASP A 68 -21.22 15.20 20.81
C ASP A 68 -19.71 15.38 20.87
N SER A 69 -19.16 15.20 22.07
CA SER A 69 -17.70 15.27 22.32
C SER A 69 -16.92 14.11 21.71
N ASN A 70 -17.58 13.24 20.91
CA ASN A 70 -17.02 12.04 20.33
C ASN A 70 -16.30 12.26 18.98
N ASN A 71 -15.99 13.49 18.61
CA ASN A 71 -15.20 13.85 17.42
C ASN A 71 -13.72 13.43 17.52
N PHE A 72 -13.42 12.34 18.24
CA PHE A 72 -12.06 11.88 18.52
C PHE A 72 -11.29 11.38 17.28
N ARG A 73 -12.00 11.05 16.21
CA ARG A 73 -11.36 10.46 15.02
C ARG A 73 -10.47 11.42 14.24
N LEU A 74 -10.58 12.74 14.48
CA LEU A 74 -9.73 13.78 13.89
C LEU A 74 -8.84 14.53 14.89
N ASN A 75 -8.75 14.08 16.14
CA ASN A 75 -7.91 14.74 17.16
C ASN A 75 -6.42 14.42 17.00
N ASP A 76 -5.94 14.39 15.78
CA ASP A 76 -4.51 14.30 15.50
C ASP A 76 -3.96 15.75 15.38
N PRO A 77 -2.96 16.15 16.18
CA PRO A 77 -2.38 17.48 16.12
C PRO A 77 -1.72 17.81 14.79
N CYS A 78 -1.46 16.81 13.96
CA CYS A 78 -0.90 16.97 12.63
C CYS A 78 -1.93 17.33 11.56
N ILE A 79 -3.24 17.18 11.85
CA ILE A 79 -4.28 17.32 10.84
C ILE A 79 -5.05 18.62 11.06
N THR A 80 -5.13 19.44 10.02
CA THR A 80 -6.05 20.56 9.96
C THR A 80 -7.12 20.29 8.93
N CYS A 81 -8.39 20.24 9.36
CA CYS A 81 -9.53 19.99 8.47
C CYS A 81 -10.29 21.29 8.22
N ASN A 82 -10.49 21.60 6.95
CA ASN A 82 -11.28 22.74 6.48
C ASN A 82 -12.40 22.26 5.56
N LEU A 83 -13.65 22.48 5.99
CA LEU A 83 -14.82 22.21 5.14
C LEU A 83 -15.21 23.52 4.44
N ASN A 84 -15.46 23.48 3.14
CA ASN A 84 -15.83 24.66 2.35
C ASN A 84 -17.15 25.30 2.79
N SER A 85 -18.05 24.57 3.45
CA SER A 85 -19.30 25.06 4.02
C SER A 85 -19.69 24.25 5.25
N ALA A 86 -19.98 24.92 6.35
CA ALA A 86 -20.43 24.32 7.60
C ALA A 86 -21.97 24.16 7.70
N ASP A 87 -22.74 24.68 6.71
CA ASP A 87 -24.18 24.47 6.69
C ASP A 87 -24.55 23.04 6.27
N THR A 88 -25.73 22.56 6.64
CA THR A 88 -26.22 21.20 6.32
C THR A 88 -26.97 21.14 4.98
N LEU A 89 -27.13 22.24 4.28
CA LEU A 89 -27.98 22.36 3.11
C LEU A 89 -27.22 22.42 1.79
N SER A 90 -26.01 23.01 1.80
CA SER A 90 -25.19 23.19 0.59
C SER A 90 -24.37 21.95 0.29
N TRP A 91 -24.57 21.35 -0.87
CA TRP A 91 -23.83 20.21 -1.41
C TRP A 91 -23.48 20.44 -2.88
N PRO A 92 -22.40 19.86 -3.41
CA PRO A 92 -21.39 19.04 -2.72
C PRO A 92 -20.55 19.82 -1.73
N LYS A 93 -19.93 19.09 -0.78
CA LYS A 93 -18.92 19.67 0.13
C LYS A 93 -17.53 19.24 -0.28
N THR A 94 -16.55 20.10 0.02
CA THR A 94 -15.15 19.79 -0.15
C THR A 94 -14.46 19.88 1.21
N LEU A 95 -13.85 18.79 1.63
CA LEU A 95 -13.03 18.72 2.82
C LEU A 95 -11.56 18.77 2.43
N HIS A 96 -10.85 19.77 2.90
CA HIS A 96 -9.40 19.89 2.80
C HIS A 96 -8.76 19.40 4.08
N MET A 97 -7.95 18.36 4.00
CA MET A 97 -7.15 17.85 5.11
C MET A 97 -5.70 18.23 4.85
N THR A 98 -5.15 19.10 5.68
CA THR A 98 -3.80 19.63 5.51
C THR A 98 -2.89 19.12 6.61
N PHE A 99 -1.73 18.64 6.22
CA PHE A 99 -0.60 18.26 7.08
C PHE A 99 0.53 19.27 6.89
N PRO A 100 1.34 19.54 7.93
CA PRO A 100 2.47 20.47 7.80
C PRO A 100 3.40 20.08 6.65
N ALA A 101 3.80 21.06 5.83
CA ALA A 101 4.64 20.80 4.65
C ALA A 101 6.01 20.19 4.98
N GLY A 102 6.53 20.42 6.18
CA GLY A 102 7.78 19.79 6.67
C GLY A 102 7.60 18.37 7.20
N GLY A 103 6.40 17.83 7.13
CA GLY A 103 6.03 16.55 7.73
C GLY A 103 5.67 16.66 9.21
N CYS A 104 4.75 15.82 9.63
CA CYS A 104 4.34 15.68 11.03
C CYS A 104 4.15 14.21 11.35
N GLN A 105 4.72 13.75 12.45
CA GLN A 105 4.48 12.41 12.95
C GLN A 105 3.12 12.39 13.65
N CYS A 106 2.16 11.75 13.02
CA CYS A 106 0.78 11.64 13.49
C CYS A 106 0.68 10.71 14.72
N ALA A 107 -0.49 10.72 15.37
CA ALA A 107 -0.71 9.92 16.58
C ALA A 107 -0.54 8.41 16.38
N ASP A 108 -0.74 7.91 15.16
CA ASP A 108 -0.49 6.52 14.76
C ASP A 108 1.00 6.21 14.47
N GLY A 109 1.89 7.18 14.65
CA GLY A 109 3.32 7.06 14.39
C GLY A 109 3.72 7.21 12.93
N VAL A 110 2.78 7.47 12.01
CA VAL A 110 3.05 7.67 10.59
C VAL A 110 3.33 9.13 10.30
N SER A 111 4.39 9.41 9.55
CA SER A 111 4.69 10.78 9.11
C SER A 111 3.91 11.13 7.86
N ARG A 112 3.20 12.25 7.89
CA ARG A 112 2.44 12.77 6.74
C ARG A 112 2.74 14.23 6.48
N ALA A 113 2.65 14.66 5.21
CA ALA A 113 2.76 16.05 4.77
C ALA A 113 1.86 16.33 3.57
N GLY A 114 1.59 17.62 3.28
CA GLY A 114 0.81 18.03 2.12
C GLY A 114 -0.69 18.03 2.38
N GLU A 115 -1.50 17.77 1.35
CA GLU A 115 -2.95 17.93 1.43
C GLU A 115 -3.70 16.81 0.72
N LEU A 116 -4.80 16.36 1.34
CA LEU A 116 -5.85 15.54 0.75
C LEU A 116 -7.07 16.42 0.53
N THR A 117 -7.63 16.40 -0.67
CA THR A 117 -8.91 17.03 -0.98
C THR A 117 -9.95 15.96 -1.23
N ILE A 118 -11.05 16.00 -0.45
CA ILE A 118 -12.14 15.03 -0.49
C ILE A 118 -13.40 15.73 -0.96
N GLU A 119 -13.97 15.27 -2.06
CA GLU A 119 -15.26 15.72 -2.55
C GLU A 119 -16.37 14.81 -1.99
N ILE A 120 -17.31 15.41 -1.28
CA ILE A 120 -18.45 14.75 -0.61
C ILE A 120 -19.73 15.18 -1.36
N PRO A 121 -20.33 14.31 -2.17
CA PRO A 121 -21.37 14.72 -3.14
C PRO A 121 -22.72 15.05 -2.52
N GLY A 122 -23.05 14.53 -1.35
CA GLY A 122 -24.38 14.74 -0.78
C GLY A 122 -24.51 14.37 0.70
N PRO A 123 -25.67 14.65 1.31
CA PRO A 123 -25.94 14.41 2.72
C PRO A 123 -26.22 12.94 3.06
N ALA A 124 -26.15 12.05 2.10
CA ALA A 124 -26.57 10.66 2.24
C ALA A 124 -25.56 9.78 3.01
N TRP A 125 -24.68 10.41 3.79
CA TRP A 125 -23.81 9.65 4.70
C TRP A 125 -24.64 8.88 5.74
N PRO A 126 -24.37 7.58 6.02
CA PRO A 126 -23.26 6.80 5.45
C PRO A 126 -23.65 5.88 4.27
N LEU A 127 -24.88 5.91 3.78
CA LEU A 127 -25.36 4.92 2.82
C LEU A 127 -25.31 5.42 1.37
N ASN A 128 -24.71 4.61 0.48
CA ASN A 128 -24.60 4.88 -0.97
C ASN A 128 -23.88 6.21 -1.27
N ALA A 129 -22.86 6.55 -0.45
CA ALA A 129 -22.05 7.73 -0.66
C ALA A 129 -20.79 7.40 -1.45
N GLU A 130 -20.45 8.26 -2.41
CA GLU A 130 -19.23 8.16 -3.20
C GLU A 130 -18.32 9.34 -2.87
N PHE A 131 -17.03 9.10 -2.73
CA PHE A 131 -16.03 10.12 -2.43
C PHE A 131 -14.92 10.07 -3.44
N ASN A 132 -14.53 11.23 -3.96
CA ASN A 132 -13.34 11.40 -4.77
C ASN A 132 -12.26 12.06 -3.93
N VAL A 133 -11.08 11.47 -3.94
CA VAL A 133 -9.91 11.96 -3.23
C VAL A 133 -8.82 12.27 -4.20
N THR A 134 -8.26 13.47 -4.06
CA THR A 134 -7.08 13.92 -4.80
C THR A 134 -5.99 14.38 -3.85
N PHE A 135 -4.75 14.39 -4.35
CA PHE A 135 -3.54 14.61 -3.57
C PHE A 135 -2.83 15.87 -4.06
N ASN A 136 -2.42 16.74 -3.14
CA ASN A 136 -1.59 17.90 -3.44
C ASN A 136 -0.33 17.87 -2.57
N ASN A 137 0.81 17.52 -3.21
CA ASN A 137 2.09 17.30 -2.53
C ASN A 137 1.96 16.39 -1.30
N TYR A 138 1.03 15.44 -1.35
CA TYR A 138 0.79 14.54 -0.23
C TYR A 138 1.91 13.51 -0.13
N THR A 139 2.39 13.32 1.10
CA THR A 139 3.37 12.29 1.42
C THR A 139 2.91 11.49 2.63
N VAL A 140 3.16 10.20 2.61
CA VAL A 140 2.93 9.27 3.73
C VAL A 140 4.10 8.32 3.84
N ALA A 141 4.66 8.17 5.04
CA ALA A 141 5.83 7.31 5.32
C ALA A 141 6.97 7.52 4.29
N SER A 142 7.23 8.78 3.87
CA SER A 142 8.21 9.17 2.85
C SER A 142 7.85 8.83 1.39
N ALA A 143 6.70 8.23 1.12
CA ALA A 143 6.21 8.05 -0.24
C ALA A 143 5.41 9.28 -0.68
N VAL A 144 5.77 9.87 -1.82
CA VAL A 144 4.99 10.94 -2.46
C VAL A 144 3.87 10.28 -3.25
N VAL A 145 2.63 10.70 -3.00
CA VAL A 145 1.42 10.15 -3.62
C VAL A 145 0.82 11.16 -4.57
N SER A 146 0.42 10.70 -5.75
CA SER A 146 -0.37 11.47 -6.72
C SER A 146 -1.41 10.58 -7.40
N GLY A 147 -2.32 11.17 -8.17
CA GLY A 147 -3.44 10.45 -8.78
C GLY A 147 -4.74 10.67 -8.05
N PHE A 148 -5.58 9.66 -7.95
CA PHE A 148 -6.86 9.75 -7.25
C PHE A 148 -7.24 8.41 -6.60
N LYS A 149 -8.12 8.49 -5.60
CA LYS A 149 -8.81 7.36 -4.99
C LYS A 149 -10.30 7.66 -4.98
N HIS A 150 -11.07 6.69 -5.43
CA HIS A 150 -12.54 6.74 -5.39
C HIS A 150 -13.03 5.72 -4.37
N ILE A 151 -13.89 6.14 -3.44
CA ILE A 151 -14.46 5.29 -2.41
C ILE A 151 -15.97 5.31 -2.54
N ASN A 152 -16.58 4.14 -2.56
CA ASN A 152 -18.02 3.95 -2.48
C ASN A 152 -18.35 3.25 -1.16
N ILE A 153 -19.29 3.83 -0.42
CA ILE A 153 -19.81 3.28 0.83
C ILE A 153 -21.14 2.60 0.53
N THR A 154 -21.14 1.29 0.60
CA THR A 154 -22.35 0.50 0.32
C THR A 154 -23.29 0.48 1.52
N ASP A 155 -22.73 0.39 2.73
CA ASP A 155 -23.44 0.47 4.01
C ASP A 155 -22.48 0.88 5.14
N THR A 156 -22.91 0.77 6.39
CA THR A 156 -22.11 1.19 7.56
C THR A 156 -20.83 0.40 7.79
N GLU A 157 -20.70 -0.78 7.19
CA GLU A 157 -19.59 -1.70 7.40
C GLU A 157 -18.87 -2.06 6.10
N ASN A 158 -19.52 -1.87 4.93
CA ASN A 158 -19.00 -2.31 3.65
C ASN A 158 -18.67 -1.16 2.73
N PHE A 159 -17.47 -1.24 2.17
CA PHE A 159 -16.88 -0.23 1.30
C PHE A 159 -16.31 -0.90 0.06
N SER A 160 -16.26 -0.17 -1.03
CA SER A 160 -15.39 -0.50 -2.16
C SER A 160 -14.56 0.73 -2.52
N PHE A 161 -13.35 0.51 -3.01
CA PHE A 161 -12.54 1.60 -3.47
C PHE A 161 -11.70 1.21 -4.69
N THR A 162 -11.50 2.19 -5.55
CA THR A 162 -10.61 2.10 -6.69
C THR A 162 -9.49 3.12 -6.54
N ASP A 163 -8.27 2.67 -6.79
CA ASP A 163 -7.08 3.49 -6.80
C ASP A 163 -6.57 3.64 -8.24
N SER A 164 -6.18 4.85 -8.58
CA SER A 164 -5.34 5.14 -9.72
C SER A 164 -4.24 6.08 -9.22
N THR A 165 -3.24 5.50 -8.58
CA THR A 165 -2.21 6.22 -7.85
C THR A 165 -0.83 5.99 -8.43
N TYR A 166 0.04 6.98 -8.27
CA TYR A 166 1.44 6.95 -8.62
C TYR A 166 2.26 7.27 -7.36
N LEU A 167 3.20 6.40 -7.03
CA LEU A 167 4.09 6.60 -5.89
C LEU A 167 5.52 6.83 -6.33
N VAL A 168 6.16 7.78 -5.65
CA VAL A 168 7.61 7.99 -5.72
C VAL A 168 8.17 7.80 -4.32
N SER A 169 8.94 6.75 -4.12
CA SER A 169 9.64 6.48 -2.86
C SER A 169 10.91 5.66 -3.11
N ALA A 170 11.78 5.59 -2.10
CA ALA A 170 12.97 4.73 -2.18
C ALA A 170 12.62 3.24 -2.30
N SER A 171 11.46 2.83 -1.76
CA SER A 171 10.98 1.42 -1.81
C SER A 171 10.34 1.07 -3.16
N VAL A 172 9.81 2.08 -3.89
CA VAL A 172 9.17 1.88 -5.19
C VAL A 172 10.14 2.35 -6.29
N ASN A 173 10.98 1.44 -6.72
CA ASN A 173 11.94 1.67 -7.79
C ASN A 173 11.92 0.50 -8.79
N PRO A 174 11.54 0.73 -10.05
CA PRO A 174 11.15 2.02 -10.62
C PRO A 174 9.79 2.50 -10.08
N SER A 175 9.57 3.82 -10.11
CA SER A 175 8.26 4.42 -9.85
C SER A 175 7.27 4.05 -10.95
N GLY A 176 5.98 3.97 -10.64
CA GLY A 176 4.98 3.56 -11.61
C GLY A 176 3.54 3.79 -11.16
N GLN A 177 2.64 3.41 -12.05
CA GLN A 177 1.20 3.51 -11.87
C GLN A 177 0.66 2.26 -11.18
N TRP A 178 -0.12 2.48 -10.14
CA TRP A 178 -0.93 1.47 -9.48
C TRP A 178 -2.41 1.67 -9.82
N SER A 179 -3.06 0.60 -10.24
CA SER A 179 -4.50 0.57 -10.47
C SER A 179 -5.08 -0.59 -9.67
N ALA A 180 -5.98 -0.30 -8.75
CA ALA A 180 -6.55 -1.30 -7.86
C ALA A 180 -8.06 -1.17 -7.74
N MET A 181 -8.71 -2.29 -7.44
CA MET A 181 -10.11 -2.37 -7.06
C MET A 181 -10.23 -3.29 -5.85
N HIS A 182 -10.69 -2.73 -4.73
CA HIS A 182 -10.80 -3.43 -3.47
C HIS A 182 -12.23 -3.36 -2.91
N TYR A 183 -12.58 -4.41 -2.17
CA TYR A 183 -13.78 -4.50 -1.34
C TYR A 183 -13.31 -4.62 0.10
N CYS A 184 -13.79 -3.76 0.97
CA CYS A 184 -13.38 -3.64 2.35
C CYS A 184 -14.57 -3.80 3.28
N GLN A 185 -14.39 -4.51 4.38
CA GLN A 185 -15.37 -4.63 5.45
C GLN A 185 -14.75 -4.18 6.78
N TRP A 186 -15.49 -3.35 7.51
CA TRP A 186 -15.19 -2.96 8.88
C TRP A 186 -15.75 -4.02 9.82
N VAL A 187 -14.91 -4.96 10.26
CA VAL A 187 -15.35 -6.16 10.98
C VAL A 187 -15.40 -5.99 12.49
N GLN A 188 -14.69 -5.00 13.03
CA GLN A 188 -14.68 -4.72 14.47
C GLN A 188 -14.51 -3.22 14.72
N GLY A 189 -15.10 -2.69 15.80
CA GLY A 189 -14.95 -1.31 16.24
C GLY A 189 -16.03 -0.35 15.71
N HIS A 190 -16.82 -0.73 14.71
CA HIS A 190 -17.88 0.13 14.13
C HIS A 190 -18.98 0.51 15.13
N THR A 191 -19.18 -0.28 16.20
CA THR A 191 -20.14 -0.02 17.28
C THR A 191 -19.56 0.78 18.45
N THR A 192 -18.27 1.08 18.43
CA THR A 192 -17.54 1.80 19.48
C THR A 192 -16.92 3.10 18.92
N PRO A 193 -17.73 4.08 18.47
CA PRO A 193 -17.24 5.24 17.70
C PRO A 193 -16.22 6.10 18.44
N ALA A 194 -16.19 6.05 19.77
CA ALA A 194 -15.21 6.76 20.57
C ALA A 194 -13.85 6.04 20.72
N ASN A 195 -13.76 4.76 20.33
CA ASN A 195 -12.56 3.96 20.45
C ASN A 195 -12.12 3.47 19.07
N ILE A 196 -11.20 4.19 18.44
CA ILE A 196 -10.65 3.80 17.14
C ILE A 196 -9.55 2.74 17.24
N THR A 197 -9.11 2.38 18.45
CA THR A 197 -8.02 1.42 18.63
C THR A 197 -8.46 -0.03 18.48
N ASP A 198 -9.76 -0.30 18.54
CA ASP A 198 -10.34 -1.62 18.29
C ASP A 198 -10.87 -1.78 16.86
N ASP A 199 -10.68 -0.78 16.01
CA ASP A 199 -11.11 -0.83 14.61
C ASP A 199 -10.25 -1.80 13.82
N LEU A 200 -10.94 -2.74 13.16
CA LEU A 200 -10.37 -3.78 12.34
C LEU A 200 -11.09 -3.86 11.00
N PHE A 201 -10.33 -3.83 9.96
CA PHE A 201 -10.82 -3.95 8.58
C PHE A 201 -10.22 -5.17 7.90
N ILE A 202 -11.01 -5.81 7.05
CA ILE A 202 -10.54 -6.81 6.10
C ILE A 202 -10.85 -6.36 4.68
N TYR A 203 -9.97 -6.66 3.75
CA TYR A 203 -10.22 -6.34 2.35
C TYR A 203 -9.69 -7.40 1.40
N GLY A 204 -10.34 -7.46 0.25
CA GLY A 204 -9.99 -8.32 -0.88
C GLY A 204 -10.04 -7.52 -2.17
N GLY A 205 -9.58 -8.11 -3.26
CA GLY A 205 -9.61 -7.49 -4.56
C GLY A 205 -8.39 -7.78 -5.41
N ASN A 206 -8.17 -6.92 -6.40
CA ASN A 206 -7.09 -7.06 -7.36
C ASN A 206 -6.44 -5.72 -7.64
N ALA A 207 -5.17 -5.78 -8.02
CA ALA A 207 -4.43 -4.62 -8.45
C ALA A 207 -3.49 -4.94 -9.63
N SER A 208 -3.01 -3.89 -10.29
CA SER A 208 -1.94 -3.97 -11.29
C SER A 208 -0.96 -2.83 -11.12
N TYR A 209 0.29 -3.12 -11.42
CA TYR A 209 1.37 -2.15 -11.43
C TYR A 209 2.03 -2.09 -12.80
N GLU A 210 2.33 -0.88 -13.25
CA GLU A 210 3.11 -0.61 -14.46
C GLU A 210 4.16 0.45 -14.15
N SER A 211 5.43 0.11 -14.37
CA SER A 211 6.51 1.08 -14.18
C SER A 211 6.46 2.19 -15.22
N SER A 212 6.93 3.38 -14.84
CA SER A 212 7.02 4.54 -15.73
C SER A 212 8.23 4.52 -16.65
N ILE A 213 9.09 3.51 -16.56
CA ILE A 213 10.29 3.36 -17.40
C ILE A 213 9.91 2.71 -18.73
N ASP A 214 10.58 3.12 -19.77
CA ASP A 214 10.35 2.70 -21.16
C ASP A 214 10.38 1.17 -21.31
N VAL A 215 9.53 0.66 -22.16
CA VAL A 215 8.94 -0.70 -22.24
C VAL A 215 9.95 -1.87 -22.32
N ALA A 216 11.23 -1.63 -22.53
CA ALA A 216 12.22 -2.70 -22.71
C ALA A 216 12.70 -3.35 -21.39
N GLU A 217 12.61 -2.64 -20.27
CA GLU A 217 13.04 -3.08 -18.95
C GLU A 217 11.99 -2.77 -17.85
N GLY A 218 10.77 -2.44 -18.26
CA GLY A 218 9.69 -2.06 -17.35
C GLY A 218 9.17 -3.23 -16.53
N ILE A 219 8.98 -3.02 -15.23
CA ILE A 219 8.31 -3.96 -14.35
C ILE A 219 6.80 -3.79 -14.50
N SER A 220 6.10 -4.87 -14.80
CA SER A 220 4.64 -4.93 -14.76
C SER A 220 4.18 -6.22 -14.09
N PHE A 221 3.17 -6.13 -13.24
CA PHE A 221 2.60 -7.30 -12.58
C PHE A 221 1.16 -7.06 -12.14
N ARG A 222 0.47 -8.15 -11.85
CA ARG A 222 -0.86 -8.15 -11.25
C ARG A 222 -0.80 -8.74 -9.85
N VAL A 223 -1.63 -8.19 -8.97
CA VAL A 223 -1.80 -8.68 -7.59
C VAL A 223 -3.23 -9.17 -7.42
N THR A 224 -3.37 -10.32 -6.80
CA THR A 224 -4.66 -10.86 -6.38
C THR A 224 -4.59 -11.14 -4.89
N ILE A 225 -5.53 -10.63 -4.13
CA ILE A 225 -5.68 -10.97 -2.71
C ILE A 225 -6.42 -12.30 -2.65
N VAL A 226 -5.72 -13.36 -2.23
CA VAL A 226 -6.25 -14.74 -2.17
C VAL A 226 -6.77 -15.12 -0.79
N ASP A 227 -6.18 -14.55 0.28
CA ASP A 227 -6.73 -14.56 1.61
C ASP A 227 -6.89 -13.09 2.04
N ALA A 228 -8.06 -12.72 2.56
CA ALA A 228 -8.37 -11.33 2.90
C ALA A 228 -7.26 -10.69 3.72
N LEU A 229 -6.80 -9.52 3.28
CA LEU A 229 -5.81 -8.76 4.01
C LEU A 229 -6.49 -8.03 5.17
N GLN A 230 -5.84 -8.05 6.32
CA GLN A 230 -6.34 -7.44 7.54
C GLN A 230 -5.48 -6.25 7.93
N PHE A 231 -6.11 -5.16 8.31
CA PHE A 231 -5.43 -4.02 8.89
C PHE A 231 -6.22 -3.43 10.06
N ALA A 232 -5.50 -3.09 11.10
CA ALA A 232 -6.02 -2.44 12.29
C ALA A 232 -5.68 -0.94 12.25
N ASN A 233 -6.50 -0.12 12.92
CA ASN A 233 -6.25 1.32 12.92
C ASN A 233 -4.93 1.70 13.60
N PHE A 234 -4.57 0.99 14.66
CA PHE A 234 -3.31 1.23 15.39
C PHE A 234 -2.06 0.68 14.66
N CYS A 235 -2.26 0.04 13.51
CA CYS A 235 -1.17 -0.57 12.75
C CYS A 235 -1.08 0.03 11.35
N TYR A 236 0.10 0.53 10.99
CA TYR A 236 0.37 1.01 9.64
C TYR A 236 0.50 -0.16 8.64
N TRP A 237 1.04 -1.29 9.10
CA TRP A 237 1.32 -2.45 8.28
C TRP A 237 0.11 -3.39 8.12
N ILE A 238 0.14 -4.20 7.08
CA ILE A 238 -0.83 -5.29 6.89
C ILE A 238 -0.59 -6.34 7.97
N GLY A 239 -1.62 -6.64 8.75
CA GLY A 239 -1.54 -7.52 9.92
C GLY A 239 -1.64 -9.00 9.59
N SER A 240 -2.43 -9.38 8.56
CA SER A 240 -2.56 -10.78 8.12
C SER A 240 -3.10 -10.87 6.70
N GLY A 241 -3.14 -12.08 6.16
CA GLY A 241 -3.68 -12.39 4.85
C GLY A 241 -2.61 -12.81 3.85
N LYS A 242 -3.01 -12.92 2.57
CA LYS A 242 -2.15 -13.45 1.53
C LYS A 242 -2.44 -12.83 0.18
N THR A 243 -1.38 -12.50 -0.56
CA THR A 243 -1.48 -12.04 -1.95
C THR A 243 -0.68 -12.93 -2.87
N GLU A 244 -1.11 -13.00 -4.12
CA GLU A 244 -0.37 -13.58 -5.24
C GLU A 244 -0.01 -12.47 -6.23
N ILE A 245 1.25 -12.43 -6.61
CA ILE A 245 1.82 -11.52 -7.61
C ILE A 245 2.14 -12.33 -8.85
N ASN A 246 1.56 -11.93 -9.97
CA ASN A 246 1.75 -12.57 -11.26
C ASN A 246 2.38 -11.58 -12.24
N SER A 247 3.59 -11.86 -12.67
CA SER A 247 4.35 -11.08 -13.64
C SER A 247 4.62 -11.91 -14.89
N PRO A 248 4.50 -11.34 -16.10
CA PRO A 248 4.79 -12.06 -17.34
C PRO A 248 6.19 -12.68 -17.35
N GLY A 249 6.24 -13.97 -17.63
CA GLY A 249 7.54 -14.70 -17.73
C GLY A 249 8.17 -15.12 -16.40
N HIS A 250 7.52 -14.85 -15.27
CA HIS A 250 8.00 -15.22 -13.93
C HIS A 250 7.05 -16.22 -13.25
N SER A 251 7.58 -16.96 -12.29
CA SER A 251 6.76 -17.79 -11.40
C SER A 251 5.87 -16.91 -10.52
N ILE A 252 4.71 -17.44 -10.14
CA ILE A 252 3.83 -16.76 -9.21
C ILE A 252 4.57 -16.56 -7.88
N THR A 253 4.59 -15.32 -7.43
CA THR A 253 5.14 -14.92 -6.13
C THR A 253 3.99 -14.79 -5.14
N THR A 254 4.12 -15.42 -3.99
CA THR A 254 3.13 -15.33 -2.92
C THR A 254 3.71 -14.54 -1.76
N LEU A 255 2.93 -13.60 -1.21
CA LEU A 255 3.21 -12.93 0.06
C LEU A 255 2.21 -13.39 1.11
N THR A 256 2.70 -13.90 2.22
CA THR A 256 1.88 -14.24 3.39
C THR A 256 2.25 -13.30 4.53
N TYR A 257 1.29 -12.53 5.00
CA TYR A 257 1.47 -11.61 6.11
C TYR A 257 1.25 -12.35 7.43
N PRO A 258 2.09 -12.10 8.47
CA PRO A 258 1.90 -12.69 9.79
C PRO A 258 0.67 -12.09 10.47
N ASP A 259 0.06 -12.85 11.39
CA ASP A 259 -1.05 -12.34 12.22
C ASP A 259 -0.50 -11.40 13.32
N SER A 260 0.05 -10.27 12.89
CA SER A 260 0.71 -9.29 13.78
C SER A 260 1.03 -7.99 13.07
N CYS A 261 1.12 -6.89 13.83
CA CYS A 261 1.52 -5.58 13.29
C CYS A 261 3.05 -5.51 13.10
N LEU A 262 3.54 -6.16 12.07
CA LEU A 262 4.96 -6.19 11.75
C LEU A 262 5.21 -5.73 10.32
N ASN A 263 6.34 -5.03 10.12
CA ASN A 263 6.84 -4.61 8.81
C ASN A 263 7.52 -5.77 8.07
N GLN A 264 6.83 -6.89 7.91
CA GLN A 264 7.39 -8.07 7.26
C GLN A 264 6.33 -8.99 6.67
N ALA A 265 6.73 -9.79 5.69
CA ALA A 265 5.95 -10.90 5.18
C ALA A 265 6.85 -12.07 4.80
N VAL A 266 6.25 -13.25 4.64
CA VAL A 266 6.91 -14.41 4.06
C VAL A 266 6.64 -14.44 2.57
N LEU A 267 7.69 -14.28 1.78
CA LEU A 267 7.67 -14.43 0.34
C LEU A 267 7.91 -15.90 -0.02
N CYS A 268 7.12 -16.41 -0.94
CA CYS A 268 7.29 -17.76 -1.50
C CYS A 268 7.32 -17.71 -3.02
N VAL A 269 8.39 -18.24 -3.61
CA VAL A 269 8.56 -18.44 -5.07
C VAL A 269 9.11 -19.84 -5.30
N ASP A 270 8.48 -20.63 -6.16
CA ASP A 270 8.92 -22.00 -6.48
C ASP A 270 9.18 -22.87 -5.23
N ASN A 271 8.30 -22.79 -4.24
CA ASN A 271 8.41 -23.46 -2.93
C ASN A 271 9.63 -23.06 -2.09
N LYS A 272 10.28 -21.95 -2.41
CA LYS A 272 11.31 -21.36 -1.56
C LYS A 272 10.71 -20.22 -0.76
N PHE A 273 10.96 -20.25 0.53
CA PHE A 273 10.41 -19.26 1.48
C PHE A 273 11.51 -18.35 1.97
N GLN A 274 11.19 -17.06 2.02
CA GLN A 274 12.08 -16.02 2.55
C GLN A 274 11.25 -15.00 3.33
N THR A 275 11.69 -14.63 4.53
CA THR A 275 11.11 -13.47 5.23
C THR A 275 11.71 -12.21 4.65
N ILE A 276 10.85 -11.29 4.24
CA ILE A 276 11.25 -9.95 3.78
C ILE A 276 10.73 -8.90 4.73
N THR A 277 11.49 -7.81 4.89
CA THR A 277 11.12 -6.60 5.64
C THR A 277 10.97 -5.45 4.63
N PHE A 278 9.93 -4.65 4.76
CA PHE A 278 9.57 -3.59 3.84
C PHE A 278 10.09 -2.21 4.27
#